data_9583bb2a5d88596d8b91d7f993dcf687
#
_entry.id   9583bb2a5d88596d8b91d7f993dcf687
#
_cell.length_a   1.000
_cell.length_b   1.000
_cell.length_c   1.000
_cell.angle_alpha   90.00
_cell.angle_beta   90.00
_cell.angle_gamma   90.00
#
_symmetry.space_group_name_H-M   'P 1'
#
loop_
_entity.id
_entity.type
_entity.pdbx_description
1 polymer ?
#
loop_
_entity_poly.entity_id
_entity_poly.type
_entity_poly.pdbx_seq_one_letter_code
_entity_poly.pdbx_strand_id
1 'polypeptide(L)'
;MIKLVYCITKKSGLTDREFFDYWKNVHGPIGTRIPGLRKLVQSHRLPVPGDKHQPDRQKFDGIAELWFDDVEALLAARQSPEWQTSTADEANFIDHTKVAYFVSEEHILLDNLSPQP
;
A
#
# COMPACT_ATOMS: atom_id res chain seq x y z
N MET A 1 16.04 7.32 -4.06
CA MET A 1 14.62 7.32 -3.69
C MET A 1 14.35 6.16 -2.75
N ILE A 2 13.58 6.39 -1.73
CA ILE A 2 13.19 5.37 -0.76
C ILE A 2 11.71 5.02 -0.94
N LYS A 3 11.30 3.90 -0.36
CA LYS A 3 9.95 3.41 -0.46
C LYS A 3 9.47 2.86 0.89
N LEU A 4 8.27 3.30 1.32
CA LEU A 4 7.55 2.66 2.42
C LEU A 4 6.70 1.53 1.85
N VAL A 5 6.87 0.33 2.40
CA VAL A 5 6.03 -0.83 2.08
C VAL A 5 5.10 -1.07 3.25
N TYR A 6 3.80 -1.04 3.00
CA TYR A 6 2.77 -1.09 4.03
C TYR A 6 1.84 -2.27 3.73
N CYS A 7 1.92 -3.30 4.57
CA CYS A 7 1.17 -4.54 4.37
C CYS A 7 -0.10 -4.52 5.20
N ILE A 8 -1.24 -4.76 4.56
CA ILE A 8 -2.54 -4.60 5.20
C ILE A 8 -3.42 -5.84 5.09
N THR A 9 -4.32 -5.95 6.05
CA THR A 9 -5.33 -6.99 6.14
C THR A 9 -6.70 -6.33 6.26
N LYS A 10 -7.67 -6.93 5.62
CA LYS A 10 -9.06 -6.47 5.60
C LYS A 10 -9.64 -6.43 7.01
N LYS A 11 -10.38 -5.37 7.29
CA LYS A 11 -11.17 -5.25 8.52
C LYS A 11 -12.22 -6.35 8.57
N SER A 12 -12.42 -6.93 9.75
CA SER A 12 -13.47 -7.91 9.99
C SER A 12 -14.86 -7.33 9.65
N GLY A 13 -15.68 -8.14 9.03
CA GLY A 13 -17.05 -7.73 8.65
C GLY A 13 -17.19 -7.19 7.24
N LEU A 14 -16.09 -6.85 6.56
CA LEU A 14 -16.14 -6.44 5.16
C LEU A 14 -15.98 -7.65 4.25
N THR A 15 -16.69 -7.64 3.12
CA THR A 15 -16.41 -8.59 2.04
C THR A 15 -15.12 -8.16 1.33
N ASP A 16 -14.51 -9.08 0.59
CA ASP A 16 -13.32 -8.74 -0.22
C ASP A 16 -13.64 -7.59 -1.19
N ARG A 17 -14.80 -7.64 -1.84
CA ARG A 17 -15.20 -6.61 -2.79
C ARG A 17 -15.34 -5.25 -2.11
N GLU A 18 -16.00 -5.20 -0.96
CA GLU A 18 -16.15 -3.95 -0.20
C GLU A 18 -14.79 -3.38 0.20
N PHE A 19 -13.89 -4.25 0.67
CA PHE A 19 -12.54 -3.84 1.07
C PHE A 19 -11.74 -3.30 -0.10
N PHE A 20 -11.66 -4.02 -1.21
CA PHE A 20 -10.84 -3.61 -2.35
C PHE A 20 -11.42 -2.37 -3.04
N ASP A 21 -12.74 -2.27 -3.15
CA ASP A 21 -13.39 -1.09 -3.73
C ASP A 21 -13.12 0.15 -2.87
N TYR A 22 -13.23 0.04 -1.56
CA TYR A 22 -12.97 1.14 -0.65
C TYR A 22 -11.50 1.59 -0.73
N TRP A 23 -10.59 0.63 -0.65
CA TRP A 23 -9.16 0.90 -0.67
C TRP A 23 -8.75 1.67 -1.93
N LYS A 24 -9.22 1.22 -3.08
CA LYS A 24 -8.89 1.82 -4.37
C LYS A 24 -9.59 3.14 -4.60
N ASN A 25 -10.90 3.20 -4.36
CA ASN A 25 -11.73 4.30 -4.85
C ASN A 25 -11.97 5.39 -3.81
N VAL A 26 -11.82 5.09 -2.52
CA VAL A 26 -12.01 6.05 -1.43
C VAL A 26 -10.68 6.39 -0.78
N HIS A 27 -9.97 5.40 -0.26
CA HIS A 27 -8.69 5.63 0.43
C HIS A 27 -7.58 6.07 -0.52
N GLY A 28 -7.51 5.49 -1.70
CA GLY A 28 -6.48 5.83 -2.69
C GLY A 28 -6.41 7.34 -2.97
N PRO A 29 -7.52 7.98 -3.35
CA PRO A 29 -7.53 9.43 -3.58
C PRO A 29 -7.11 10.26 -2.37
N ILE A 30 -7.42 9.81 -1.16
CA ILE A 30 -6.97 10.49 0.07
C ILE A 30 -5.46 10.41 0.17
N GLY A 31 -4.88 9.23 -0.06
CA GLY A 31 -3.43 9.02 0.00
C GLY A 31 -2.64 9.83 -1.02
N THR A 32 -3.22 10.08 -2.19
CA THR A 32 -2.51 10.86 -3.23
C THR A 32 -2.22 12.30 -2.83
N ARG A 33 -2.85 12.81 -1.77
CA ARG A 33 -2.67 14.17 -1.29
C ARG A 33 -1.50 14.32 -0.32
N ILE A 34 -0.85 13.24 0.07
CA ILE A 34 0.29 13.28 0.99
C ILE A 34 1.43 14.09 0.35
N PRO A 35 1.93 15.13 1.04
CA PRO A 35 2.99 15.97 0.47
C PRO A 35 4.30 15.20 0.34
N GLY A 36 5.04 15.49 -0.72
CA GLY A 36 6.33 14.84 -0.99
C GLY A 36 6.23 13.44 -1.58
N LEU A 37 5.03 12.89 -1.71
CA LEU A 37 4.81 11.58 -2.30
C LEU A 37 5.10 11.62 -3.81
N ARG A 38 6.01 10.74 -4.26
CA ARG A 38 6.43 10.69 -5.66
C ARG A 38 5.68 9.64 -6.47
N LYS A 39 5.24 8.57 -5.80
CA LYS A 39 4.50 7.48 -6.43
C LYS A 39 3.74 6.73 -5.35
N LEU A 40 2.54 6.30 -5.67
CA LEU A 40 1.69 5.51 -4.77
C LEU A 40 1.11 4.36 -5.58
N VAL A 41 1.34 3.13 -5.11
CA VAL A 41 0.82 1.92 -5.75
C VAL A 41 0.14 1.06 -4.70
N GLN A 42 -1.04 0.58 -5.02
CA GLN A 42 -1.71 -0.47 -4.27
C GLN A 42 -1.58 -1.77 -5.05
N SER A 43 -1.19 -2.84 -4.37
CA SER A 43 -1.18 -4.17 -4.95
C SER A 43 -2.18 -5.03 -4.20
N HIS A 44 -3.27 -5.36 -4.86
CA HIS A 44 -4.37 -6.13 -4.31
C HIS A 44 -4.11 -7.61 -4.53
N ARG A 45 -4.31 -8.41 -3.49
CA ARG A 45 -4.20 -9.87 -3.56
C ARG A 45 -5.02 -10.42 -4.74
N LEU A 46 -4.42 -11.33 -5.49
CA LEU A 46 -5.07 -11.97 -6.62
C LEU A 46 -4.96 -13.49 -6.46
N PRO A 47 -6.04 -14.25 -6.60
CA PRO A 47 -5.94 -15.70 -6.59
C PRO A 47 -5.20 -16.21 -7.83
N VAL A 48 -4.38 -17.25 -7.63
CA VAL A 48 -3.69 -17.91 -8.73
C VAL A 48 -4.20 -19.35 -8.80
N PRO A 49 -5.21 -19.63 -9.63
CA PRO A 49 -5.79 -20.98 -9.74
C PRO A 49 -4.74 -22.02 -10.09
N GLY A 50 -4.74 -23.13 -9.37
CA GLY A 50 -3.82 -24.24 -9.61
C GLY A 50 -2.45 -24.09 -8.96
N ASP A 51 -2.20 -23.01 -8.24
CA ASP A 51 -0.95 -22.82 -7.51
C ASP A 51 -0.98 -23.64 -6.21
N LYS A 52 -0.19 -24.72 -6.20
CA LYS A 52 -0.12 -25.63 -5.05
C LYS A 52 0.72 -25.09 -3.91
N HIS A 53 1.48 -24.03 -4.14
CA HIS A 53 2.35 -23.41 -3.12
C HIS A 53 1.67 -22.28 -2.40
N GLN A 54 0.53 -21.79 -2.91
CA GLN A 54 -0.21 -20.72 -2.29
C GLN A 54 -0.88 -21.24 -1.01
N PRO A 55 -0.72 -20.55 0.14
CA PRO A 55 -1.39 -20.97 1.36
C PRO A 55 -2.91 -20.83 1.23
N ASP A 56 -3.65 -21.67 1.95
CA ASP A 56 -5.12 -21.62 1.95
C ASP A 56 -5.63 -20.24 2.40
N ARG A 57 -4.89 -19.60 3.31
CA ARG A 57 -5.22 -18.27 3.80
C ARG A 57 -4.02 -17.35 3.67
N GLN A 58 -4.22 -16.24 2.99
CA GLN A 58 -3.19 -15.22 2.85
C GLN A 58 -3.03 -14.44 4.16
N LYS A 59 -1.78 -14.14 4.53
CA LYS A 59 -1.47 -13.32 5.71
C LYS A 59 -1.91 -11.88 5.51
N PHE A 60 -1.71 -11.34 4.31
CA PHE A 60 -2.10 -9.97 3.96
C PHE A 60 -3.01 -9.99 2.75
N ASP A 61 -3.88 -9.00 2.67
CA ASP A 61 -4.78 -8.81 1.53
C ASP A 61 -4.15 -7.94 0.45
N GLY A 62 -3.09 -7.22 0.80
CA GLY A 62 -2.33 -6.44 -0.17
C GLY A 62 -1.28 -5.56 0.48
N ILE A 63 -0.60 -4.81 -0.37
CA ILE A 63 0.40 -3.84 0.06
C ILE A 63 0.15 -2.49 -0.59
N ALA A 64 0.48 -1.43 0.14
CA ALA A 64 0.62 -0.09 -0.42
C ALA A 64 2.10 0.25 -0.46
N GLU A 65 2.55 0.84 -1.56
CA GLU A 65 3.93 1.27 -1.71
C GLU A 65 3.94 2.77 -1.97
N LEU A 66 4.73 3.49 -1.16
CA LEU A 66 4.81 4.94 -1.19
C LEU A 66 6.27 5.36 -1.39
N TRP A 67 6.55 6.04 -2.50
CA TRP A 67 7.91 6.50 -2.83
C TRP A 67 8.10 7.95 -2.42
N PHE A 68 9.25 8.22 -1.78
CA PHE A 68 9.71 9.55 -1.39
C PHE A 68 11.15 9.75 -1.88
N ASP A 69 11.57 11.00 -2.05
CA ASP A 69 12.94 11.29 -2.50
C ASP A 69 13.98 10.74 -1.53
N ASP A 70 13.73 10.89 -0.22
CA ASP A 70 14.65 10.49 0.84
C ASP A 70 13.88 10.31 2.16
N VAL A 71 14.61 9.92 3.21
CA VAL A 71 14.03 9.71 4.54
C VAL A 71 13.46 11.00 5.11
N GLU A 72 14.12 12.14 4.87
CA GLU A 72 13.65 13.43 5.37
C GLU A 72 12.30 13.79 4.78
N ALA A 73 12.07 13.51 3.49
CA ALA A 73 10.79 13.74 2.84
C ALA A 73 9.68 12.86 3.45
N LEU A 74 9.99 11.60 3.75
CA LEU A 74 9.05 10.70 4.43
C LEU A 74 8.70 11.22 5.82
N LEU A 75 9.70 11.63 6.60
CA LEU A 75 9.48 12.13 7.96
C LEU A 75 8.66 13.41 7.95
N ALA A 76 8.92 14.30 7.00
CA ALA A 76 8.13 15.53 6.83
C ALA A 76 6.67 15.20 6.45
N ALA A 77 6.47 14.23 5.56
CA ALA A 77 5.13 13.80 5.17
C ALA A 77 4.33 13.27 6.37
N ARG A 78 4.96 12.54 7.27
CA ARG A 78 4.33 12.00 8.49
C ARG A 78 3.81 13.07 9.43
N GLN A 79 4.32 14.29 9.35
CA GLN A 79 3.89 15.42 10.18
C GLN A 79 2.75 16.21 9.53
N SER A 80 2.38 15.88 8.30
CA SER A 80 1.37 16.63 7.56
C SER A 80 -0.06 16.27 7.99
N PRO A 81 -1.00 17.24 7.86
CA PRO A 81 -2.42 16.93 8.06
C PRO A 81 -2.94 15.87 7.09
N GLU A 82 -2.43 15.84 5.87
CA GLU A 82 -2.84 14.89 4.84
C GLU A 82 -2.46 13.45 5.22
N TRP A 83 -1.29 13.25 5.81
CA TRP A 83 -0.90 11.95 6.35
C TRP A 83 -1.84 11.51 7.46
N GLN A 84 -2.18 12.44 8.37
CA GLN A 84 -3.09 12.15 9.48
C GLN A 84 -4.50 11.80 8.97
N THR A 85 -4.99 12.50 7.97
CA THR A 85 -6.27 12.20 7.34
C THR A 85 -6.26 10.81 6.72
N SER A 86 -5.21 10.46 6.01
CA SER A 86 -5.04 9.13 5.41
C SER A 86 -5.00 8.04 6.47
N THR A 87 -4.23 8.26 7.53
CA THR A 87 -4.12 7.28 8.63
C THR A 87 -5.45 7.09 9.35
N ALA A 88 -6.18 8.18 9.61
CA ALA A 88 -7.48 8.11 10.26
C ALA A 88 -8.50 7.32 9.42
N ASP A 89 -8.44 7.44 8.11
CA ASP A 89 -9.34 6.73 7.20
C ASP A 89 -9.13 5.22 7.24
N GLU A 90 -7.95 4.75 7.63
CA GLU A 90 -7.63 3.31 7.68
C GLU A 90 -8.57 2.53 8.59
N ALA A 91 -9.07 3.13 9.66
CA ALA A 91 -10.01 2.48 10.56
C ALA A 91 -11.29 2.01 9.89
N ASN A 92 -11.62 2.56 8.72
CA ASN A 92 -12.82 2.20 7.97
C ASN A 92 -12.68 0.88 7.21
N PHE A 93 -11.44 0.41 6.94
CA PHE A 93 -11.27 -0.78 6.10
C PHE A 93 -10.13 -1.72 6.50
N ILE A 94 -9.21 -1.30 7.37
CA ILE A 94 -8.02 -2.07 7.76
C ILE A 94 -8.16 -2.64 9.17
N ASP A 95 -7.65 -3.86 9.36
CA ASP A 95 -7.40 -4.43 10.68
C ASP A 95 -6.00 -3.99 11.13
N HIS A 96 -5.94 -2.97 11.99
CA HIS A 96 -4.68 -2.41 12.47
C HIS A 96 -3.84 -3.38 13.32
N THR A 97 -4.46 -4.43 13.86
CA THR A 97 -3.71 -5.41 14.67
C THR A 97 -2.81 -6.30 13.81
N LYS A 98 -3.00 -6.27 12.49
CA LYS A 98 -2.28 -7.12 11.54
C LYS A 98 -1.41 -6.34 10.56
N VAL A 99 -1.28 -5.03 10.73
CA VAL A 99 -0.43 -4.20 9.88
C VAL A 99 1.04 -4.54 10.09
N ALA A 100 1.79 -4.56 9.00
CA ALA A 100 3.25 -4.62 9.02
C ALA A 100 3.80 -3.63 8.02
N TYR A 101 4.93 -2.98 8.35
CA TYR A 101 5.53 -2.04 7.40
C TYR A 101 7.03 -1.96 7.60
N PHE A 102 7.71 -1.51 6.56
CA PHE A 102 9.14 -1.17 6.63
C PHE A 102 9.47 -0.15 5.56
N VAL A 103 10.56 0.56 5.77
CA VAL A 103 11.13 1.49 4.80
C VAL A 103 12.26 0.79 4.08
N SER A 104 12.34 0.95 2.77
CA SER A 104 13.30 0.23 1.93
C SER A 104 13.96 1.16 0.92
N GLU A 105 15.11 0.72 0.43
CA GLU A 105 15.80 1.30 -0.71
C GLU A 105 15.69 0.32 -1.87
N GLU A 106 15.25 0.79 -3.03
CA GLU A 106 15.11 -0.07 -4.20
C GLU A 106 16.43 -0.29 -4.91
N HIS A 107 16.66 -1.54 -5.33
CA HIS A 107 17.77 -1.91 -6.20
C HIS A 107 17.17 -2.62 -7.41
N ILE A 108 17.07 -1.91 -8.54
CA ILE A 108 16.49 -2.47 -9.77
C ILE A 108 17.55 -3.32 -10.45
N LEU A 109 17.32 -4.63 -10.50
CA LEU A 109 18.25 -5.58 -11.11
C LEU A 109 17.90 -5.87 -12.57
N LEU A 110 16.65 -5.69 -12.94
CA LEU A 110 16.15 -5.89 -14.30
C LEU A 110 14.90 -5.03 -14.48
N ASP A 111 14.84 -4.29 -15.57
CA ASP A 111 13.65 -3.51 -15.90
C ASP A 111 13.41 -3.61 -17.42
N ASN A 112 12.47 -4.47 -17.78
CA ASN A 112 12.03 -4.64 -19.17
C ASN A 112 10.64 -4.02 -19.40
N LEU A 113 10.16 -3.19 -18.45
CA LEU A 113 8.83 -2.60 -18.54
C LEU A 113 8.80 -1.35 -19.40
N SER A 114 9.94 -0.66 -19.58
CA SER A 114 9.99 0.56 -20.36
C SER A 114 9.68 0.26 -21.82
N PRO A 115 8.82 1.05 -22.49
CA PRO A 115 8.55 0.87 -23.92
C PRO A 115 9.83 0.97 -24.74
N GLN A 116 10.00 0.07 -25.69
CA GLN A 116 11.12 0.15 -26.62
C GLN A 116 10.83 1.23 -27.70
N PRO A 117 11.83 2.05 -28.05
CA PRO A 117 11.66 3.04 -29.11
C PRO A 117 11.41 2.42 -30.48
#